data_edb887eb7f0efaee96cb8f66973fab47
#
_entry.id   edb887eb7f0efaee96cb8f66973fab47
#
_cell.length_a   1.000
_cell.length_b   1.000
_cell.length_c   1.000
_cell.angle_alpha   90.00
_cell.angle_beta   90.00
_cell.angle_gamma   90.00
#
_symmetry.space_group_name_H-M   'P 1'
#
loop_
_entity.id
_entity.type
_entity.pdbx_description
1 polymer ?
#
loop_
_entity_poly.entity_id
_entity_poly.type
_entity_poly.pdbx_seq_one_letter_code
_entity_poly.pdbx_strand_id
1 'polypeptide(L)' 'DYEEEQRELSEQEQEFYRISRIVFAEAEKKYRIRLDEYELSMLYELFKKTD' A
#
# COMPACT_ATOMS: atom_id res chain seq x y z
N ASP A 1 -12.47 -20.45 -1.15
CA ASP A 1 -13.50 -19.85 -0.33
C ASP A 1 -13.40 -18.34 -0.40
N TYR A 2 -14.55 -17.69 -0.59
CA TYR A 2 -14.60 -16.23 -0.75
C TYR A 2 -14.02 -15.50 0.47
N GLU A 3 -14.32 -15.98 1.66
CA GLU A 3 -13.83 -15.36 2.87
C GLU A 3 -12.30 -15.47 2.99
N GLU A 4 -11.75 -16.59 2.59
CA GLU A 4 -10.30 -16.78 2.60
C GLU A 4 -9.64 -15.86 1.58
N GLU A 5 -10.22 -15.73 0.39
CA GLU A 5 -9.71 -14.85 -0.64
C GLU A 5 -9.71 -13.40 -0.18
N GLN A 6 -10.78 -12.98 0.47
CA GLN A 6 -10.86 -11.60 0.99
C GLN A 6 -9.85 -11.37 2.09
N ARG A 7 -9.63 -12.36 2.94
CA ARG A 7 -8.65 -12.26 4.01
C ARG A 7 -7.23 -12.13 3.45
N GLU A 8 -6.90 -12.92 2.45
CA GLU A 8 -5.59 -12.86 1.81
C GLU A 8 -5.34 -11.51 1.17
N LEU A 9 -6.33 -10.99 0.45
CA LEU A 9 -6.22 -9.68 -0.17
C LEU A 9 -6.03 -8.58 0.87
N SER A 10 -6.75 -8.69 1.98
CA SER A 10 -6.64 -7.72 3.06
C SER A 10 -5.25 -7.76 3.70
N GLU A 11 -4.71 -8.95 3.90
CA GLU A 11 -3.37 -9.11 4.46
C GLU A 11 -2.31 -8.55 3.52
N GLN A 12 -2.43 -8.81 2.22
CA GLN A 12 -1.53 -8.30 1.21
C GLN A 12 -1.58 -6.76 1.17
N GLU A 13 -2.75 -6.21 1.25
CA GLU A 13 -2.92 -4.77 1.24
C GLU A 13 -2.29 -4.13 2.47
N GLN A 14 -2.50 -4.71 3.63
CA GLN A 14 -1.90 -4.22 4.86
C GLN A 14 -0.37 -4.27 4.80
N GLU A 15 0.16 -5.36 4.28
CA GLU A 15 1.60 -5.51 4.13
C GLU A 15 2.16 -4.49 3.15
N PHE A 16 1.45 -4.25 2.05
CA PHE A 16 1.85 -3.24 1.09
C PHE A 16 1.89 -1.86 1.74
N TYR A 17 0.88 -1.52 2.53
CA TYR A 17 0.85 -0.23 3.21
C TYR A 17 2.00 -0.08 4.18
N ARG A 18 2.27 -1.14 4.95
CA ARG A 18 3.36 -1.13 5.92
C ARG A 18 4.71 -0.90 5.23
N ILE A 19 4.95 -1.64 4.17
CA ILE A 19 6.21 -1.53 3.42
C ILE A 19 6.31 -0.15 2.77
N SER A 20 5.22 0.33 2.21
CA SER A 20 5.19 1.64 1.56
C SER A 20 5.52 2.76 2.54
N ARG A 21 5.01 2.68 3.76
CA ARG A 21 5.32 3.68 4.79
C ARG A 21 6.81 3.71 5.09
N ILE A 22 7.45 2.54 5.13
CA ILE A 22 8.87 2.44 5.38
C ILE A 22 9.68 3.00 4.19
N VAL A 23 9.33 2.54 2.99
CA VAL A 23 10.06 2.91 1.78
C VAL A 23 9.97 4.40 1.50
N PHE A 24 8.78 4.98 1.68
CA PHE A 24 8.56 6.39 1.35
C PHE A 24 8.83 7.34 2.52
N ALA A 25 9.23 6.82 3.68
CA ALA A 25 9.46 7.65 4.86
C ALA A 25 10.51 8.74 4.58
N GLU A 26 11.59 8.40 3.94
CA GLU A 26 12.65 9.36 3.62
C GLU A 26 12.17 10.41 2.62
N ALA A 27 11.43 9.99 1.61
CA ALA A 27 10.89 10.90 0.61
C ALA A 27 9.89 11.87 1.24
N GLU A 28 9.02 11.36 2.11
CA GLU A 28 8.05 12.19 2.80
C GLU A 28 8.75 13.25 3.64
N LYS A 29 9.81 12.85 4.33
CA LYS A 29 10.58 13.76 5.16
C LYS A 29 11.32 14.81 4.32
N LYS A 30 11.97 14.36 3.25
CA LYS A 30 12.77 15.23 2.38
C LYS A 30 11.93 16.29 1.69
N TYR A 31 10.78 15.88 1.18
CA TYR A 31 9.93 16.79 0.41
C TYR A 31 8.78 17.37 1.21
N ARG A 32 8.71 17.05 2.49
CA ARG A 32 7.66 17.55 3.40
C ARG A 32 6.26 17.23 2.90
N ILE A 33 6.10 16.02 2.39
CA ILE A 33 4.81 15.50 1.93
C ILE A 33 4.46 14.28 2.75
N ARG A 34 3.22 13.87 2.67
CA ARG A 34 2.77 12.64 3.31
C ARG A 34 1.74 11.97 2.42
N LEU A 35 1.99 10.71 2.13
CA LEU A 35 1.03 9.90 1.39
C LEU A 35 -0.10 9.51 2.32
N ASP A 36 -1.32 9.85 1.96
CA ASP A 36 -2.47 9.44 2.75
C ASP A 36 -2.97 8.07 2.30
N GLU A 37 -3.99 7.56 2.99
CA GLU A 37 -4.52 6.24 2.69
C GLU A 37 -5.08 6.14 1.29
N TYR A 38 -5.66 7.21 0.79
CA TYR A 38 -6.21 7.22 -0.57
C TYR A 38 -5.10 7.04 -1.61
N GLU A 39 -4.00 7.77 -1.43
CA GLU A 39 -2.86 7.67 -2.33
C GLU A 39 -2.22 6.29 -2.28
N LEU A 40 -2.09 5.72 -1.08
CA LEU A 40 -1.56 4.37 -0.93
C LEU A 40 -2.48 3.33 -1.55
N SER A 41 -3.79 3.54 -1.45
CA SER A 41 -4.76 2.67 -2.07
C SER A 41 -4.63 2.68 -3.59
N MET A 42 -4.42 3.86 -4.18
CA MET A 42 -4.20 3.98 -5.61
C MET A 42 -2.91 3.27 -6.04
N LEU A 43 -1.85 3.44 -5.27
CA LEU A 43 -0.58 2.75 -5.54
C LEU A 43 -0.75 1.25 -5.46
N TYR A 44 -1.52 0.77 -4.50
CA TYR A 44 -1.78 -0.66 -4.37
C TYR A 44 -2.51 -1.20 -5.58
N GLU A 45 -3.50 -0.45 -6.09
CA GLU A 45 -4.22 -0.88 -7.29
C GLU A 45 -3.30 -0.97 -8.50
N LEU A 46 -2.39 -0.01 -8.65
CA LEU A 46 -1.40 -0.05 -9.70
C LEU A 46 -0.45 -1.24 -9.53
N PHE A 47 -0.03 -1.48 -8.31
CA PHE A 47 0.85 -2.60 -8.00
C PHE A 47 0.23 -3.94 -8.39
N LYS A 48 -1.06 -4.11 -8.12
CA LYS A 48 -1.75 -5.35 -8.47
C LYS A 48 -1.85 -5.56 -9.97
N LYS A 49 -1.81 -4.49 -10.75
CA LYS A 49 -1.94 -4.58 -12.20
C LYS A 49 -0.62 -4.87 -12.90
N THR A 50 0.50 -4.69 -12.22
CA THR A 50 1.81 -4.96 -12.80
C THR A 50 2.25 -6.37 -12.45
N ASP A 51 2.20 -7.22 -13.41
CA ASP A 51 2.67 -8.60 -13.27
C ASP A 51 3.91 -8.83 -14.11
#